data_686c071f55e44a8ed5e42b54ce792cac
#
_entry.id   686c071f55e44a8ed5e42b54ce792cac
#
_cell.length_a   1.000
_cell.length_b   1.000
_cell.length_c   1.000
_cell.angle_alpha   90.00
_cell.angle_beta   90.00
_cell.angle_gamma   90.00
#
_symmetry.space_group_name_H-M   'P 1'
#
loop_
_entity.id
_entity.type
_entity.pdbx_description
1 polymer ?
#
loop_
_entity_poly.entity_id
_entity_poly.type
_entity_poly.pdbx_seq_one_letter_code
_entity_poly.pdbx_strand_id
1 'polypeptide(L)'
;MSIDRAAARQAVRASGERWLRTRADALHLQRGRRLARVLDLDVMTGRAGDARVRSRTLVLARDPRHPAAPAAACPPVPGERGILEDGTLWWWAPADPVLPGLTLTGDPDALAALLGTAPGRARLTWRGYRPRDRAVLAVEATGDDGVVARTFLKVLPPARAARVARRMAAAGAAGVPVPAVLAAPKHGVLALASVPGLPWRALLAGPEAAALDPARVAALLDLLPPVPEEPPGPAGTTAGAAGGADADAHADAGGPAVLLEHATWAAVVLDPEAQDEAAARADRLRAALAAGDPGPRVPVHGDLHPGNLHVDAAGERITGVLDADDLGMGHRVDDWAVLIAHLEAGAVDLGAGGAALRAVAARFRHHARTEVDEVALAARVALVLAALAAQPTAPRAVRSARRAAADAALARVGL
;
A
#
# COMPACT_ATOMS: atom_id res chain seq x y z
N MET A 1 -2.29 5.06 21.63
CA MET A 1 -3.15 6.00 20.86
C MET A 1 -4.19 5.15 20.15
N SER A 2 -5.48 5.29 20.48
CA SER A 2 -6.55 4.49 19.88
C SER A 2 -7.61 5.43 19.28
N ILE A 3 -8.23 4.99 18.19
CA ILE A 3 -9.49 5.58 17.70
C ILE A 3 -10.58 4.59 18.14
N ASP A 4 -11.42 4.99 19.07
CA ASP A 4 -12.43 4.12 19.65
C ASP A 4 -13.82 4.26 19.00
N ARG A 5 -14.77 3.47 19.45
CA ARG A 5 -16.15 3.54 18.97
C ARG A 5 -16.88 4.80 19.43
N ALA A 6 -16.40 5.48 20.49
CA ALA A 6 -17.00 6.72 20.95
C ALA A 6 -16.76 7.84 19.94
N ALA A 7 -15.52 7.97 19.42
CA ALA A 7 -15.20 8.88 18.34
C ALA A 7 -16.06 8.62 17.08
N ALA A 8 -16.25 7.35 16.71
CA ALA A 8 -17.10 6.99 15.57
C ALA A 8 -18.58 7.41 15.79
N ARG A 9 -19.12 7.19 16.98
CA ARG A 9 -20.49 7.64 17.33
C ARG A 9 -20.62 9.17 17.29
N GLN A 10 -19.60 9.89 17.75
CA GLN A 10 -19.58 11.34 17.70
C GLN A 10 -19.54 11.85 16.25
N ALA A 11 -18.74 11.25 15.36
CA ALA A 11 -18.70 11.58 13.94
C ALA A 11 -20.04 11.33 13.24
N VAL A 12 -20.70 10.19 13.50
CA VAL A 12 -22.03 9.87 12.94
C VAL A 12 -23.07 10.89 13.40
N ARG A 13 -23.04 11.30 14.67
CA ARG A 13 -23.94 12.35 15.17
C ARG A 13 -23.66 13.70 14.53
N ALA A 14 -22.39 14.06 14.37
CA ALA A 14 -21.98 15.32 13.72
C ALA A 14 -22.42 15.40 12.25
N SER A 15 -22.56 14.25 11.57
CA SER A 15 -23.12 14.17 10.21
C SER A 15 -24.65 14.27 10.16
N GLY A 16 -25.33 14.31 11.29
CA GLY A 16 -26.79 14.32 11.35
C GLY A 16 -27.44 12.95 11.12
N GLU A 17 -26.68 11.89 11.21
CA GLU A 17 -27.13 10.51 10.99
C GLU A 17 -27.20 9.70 12.30
N ARG A 18 -27.89 8.58 12.27
CA ARG A 18 -28.00 7.65 13.38
C ARG A 18 -27.36 6.31 13.05
N TRP A 19 -26.38 5.89 13.84
CA TRP A 19 -25.74 4.59 13.72
C TRP A 19 -26.74 3.46 14.06
N LEU A 20 -26.84 2.50 13.15
CA LEU A 20 -27.65 1.30 13.34
C LEU A 20 -26.77 0.07 13.61
N ARG A 21 -25.83 -0.21 12.70
CA ARG A 21 -25.01 -1.42 12.71
C ARG A 21 -23.63 -1.18 12.08
N THR A 22 -22.60 -1.88 12.59
CA THR A 22 -21.29 -2.02 11.94
C THR A 22 -21.31 -3.28 11.07
N ARG A 23 -20.91 -3.16 9.82
CA ARG A 23 -20.74 -4.26 8.87
C ARG A 23 -19.29 -4.72 8.78
N ALA A 24 -18.36 -3.78 8.77
CA ALA A 24 -16.94 -4.03 8.79
C ALA A 24 -16.20 -2.97 9.60
N ASP A 25 -15.02 -3.32 10.11
CA ASP A 25 -14.19 -2.47 10.97
C ASP A 25 -12.73 -2.82 10.68
N ALA A 26 -11.98 -1.90 10.09
CA ALA A 26 -10.59 -2.09 9.72
C ALA A 26 -9.71 -0.99 10.30
N LEU A 27 -8.59 -1.40 10.89
CA LEU A 27 -7.56 -0.51 11.40
C LEU A 27 -6.42 -0.42 10.38
N HIS A 28 -6.01 0.79 10.05
CA HIS A 28 -4.87 1.06 9.18
C HIS A 28 -3.77 1.75 9.99
N LEU A 29 -2.63 1.11 10.08
CA LEU A 29 -1.41 1.69 10.60
C LEU A 29 -0.56 2.17 9.41
N GLN A 30 -0.27 3.46 9.36
CA GLN A 30 0.42 4.08 8.23
C GLN A 30 1.77 4.65 8.69
N ARG A 31 2.73 4.76 7.76
CA ARG A 31 4.02 5.38 8.01
C ARG A 31 3.83 6.77 8.64
N GLY A 32 4.82 7.19 9.45
CA GLY A 32 4.72 8.44 10.19
C GLY A 32 3.78 8.40 11.39
N ARG A 33 3.50 7.18 11.91
CA ARG A 33 2.64 6.92 13.08
C ARG A 33 1.20 7.39 12.88
N ARG A 34 0.75 7.50 11.63
CA ARG A 34 -0.64 7.83 11.31
C ARG A 34 -1.55 6.63 11.53
N LEU A 35 -2.70 6.87 12.11
CA LEU A 35 -3.71 5.88 12.42
C LEU A 35 -5.00 6.23 11.67
N ALA A 36 -5.59 5.27 10.97
CA ALA A 36 -6.92 5.43 10.42
C ALA A 36 -7.77 4.20 10.74
N ARG A 37 -9.07 4.42 11.00
CA ARG A 37 -10.07 3.38 11.19
C ARG A 37 -11.15 3.55 10.14
N VAL A 38 -11.44 2.52 9.42
CA VAL A 38 -12.46 2.47 8.37
C VAL A 38 -13.60 1.59 8.85
N LEU A 39 -14.80 2.15 8.86
CA LEU A 39 -16.00 1.49 9.37
C LEU A 39 -17.06 1.47 8.28
N ASP A 40 -17.48 0.28 7.85
CA ASP A 40 -18.68 0.15 7.03
C ASP A 40 -19.90 0.07 7.97
N LEU A 41 -20.78 1.04 7.85
CA LEU A 41 -21.91 1.24 8.73
C LEU A 41 -23.22 1.23 7.95
N ASP A 42 -24.25 0.65 8.57
CA ASP A 42 -25.62 0.98 8.22
C ASP A 42 -26.05 2.14 9.13
N VAL A 43 -26.47 3.23 8.51
CA VAL A 43 -26.92 4.44 9.18
C VAL A 43 -28.32 4.82 8.73
N MET A 44 -29.05 5.48 9.60
CA MET A 44 -30.35 6.05 9.28
C MET A 44 -30.18 7.54 8.97
N THR A 45 -30.64 7.93 7.80
CA THR A 45 -30.67 9.31 7.31
C THR A 45 -32.12 9.79 7.25
N GLY A 46 -32.36 11.10 7.40
CA GLY A 46 -33.69 11.71 7.32
C GLY A 46 -34.38 11.88 8.68
N ARG A 47 -35.51 12.61 8.67
CA ARG A 47 -36.36 12.84 9.87
C ARG A 47 -37.45 11.78 9.97
N ALA A 48 -38.16 11.73 11.11
CA ALA A 48 -39.29 10.87 11.30
C ALA A 48 -40.35 11.06 10.19
N GLY A 49 -40.66 10.01 9.44
CA GLY A 49 -41.56 10.01 8.28
C GLY A 49 -40.85 9.83 6.93
N ASP A 50 -39.55 10.20 6.79
CA ASP A 50 -38.76 9.99 5.58
C ASP A 50 -37.38 9.35 5.88
N ALA A 51 -37.32 8.60 6.97
CA ALA A 51 -36.09 7.96 7.40
C ALA A 51 -35.70 6.78 6.48
N ARG A 52 -34.47 6.78 5.95
CA ARG A 52 -33.94 5.72 5.10
C ARG A 52 -32.69 5.12 5.71
N VAL A 53 -32.54 3.81 5.57
CA VAL A 53 -31.30 3.10 5.90
C VAL A 53 -30.36 3.15 4.71
N ARG A 54 -29.13 3.57 4.93
CA ARG A 54 -28.05 3.58 3.94
C ARG A 54 -26.81 2.89 4.48
N SER A 55 -26.09 2.19 3.61
CA SER A 55 -24.75 1.70 3.92
C SER A 55 -23.72 2.76 3.50
N ARG A 56 -22.88 3.18 4.44
CA ARG A 56 -21.84 4.19 4.22
C ARG A 56 -20.53 3.76 4.89
N THR A 57 -19.43 4.22 4.32
CA THR A 57 -18.08 3.99 4.89
C THR A 57 -17.62 5.26 5.60
N LEU A 58 -17.51 5.19 6.92
CA LEU A 58 -16.95 6.23 7.78
C LEU A 58 -15.45 6.00 7.94
N VAL A 59 -14.68 7.05 7.80
CA VAL A 59 -13.25 7.05 8.10
C VAL A 59 -12.97 8.00 9.26
N LEU A 60 -12.14 7.53 10.19
CA LEU A 60 -11.61 8.29 11.30
C LEU A 60 -10.08 8.25 11.19
N ALA A 61 -9.41 9.39 11.29
CA ALA A 61 -7.96 9.45 11.17
C ALA A 61 -7.33 10.35 12.23
N ARG A 62 -6.16 9.93 12.71
CA ARG A 62 -5.29 10.72 13.60
C ARG A 62 -3.89 10.78 13.03
N ASP A 63 -3.30 11.98 13.09
CA ASP A 63 -1.92 12.22 12.76
C ASP A 63 -1.22 12.84 13.97
N PRO A 64 -0.35 12.11 14.67
CA PRO A 64 0.30 12.63 15.87
C PRO A 64 1.31 13.74 15.59
N ARG A 65 1.79 13.88 14.34
CA ARG A 65 2.73 14.93 13.94
C ARG A 65 2.06 16.30 13.78
N HIS A 66 0.74 16.30 13.56
CA HIS A 66 -0.04 17.51 13.30
C HIS A 66 -1.35 17.53 14.10
N PRO A 67 -1.27 17.49 15.45
CA PRO A 67 -2.48 17.49 16.28
C PRO A 67 -3.29 18.80 16.15
N ALA A 68 -2.66 19.90 15.71
CA ALA A 68 -3.27 21.22 15.61
C ALA A 68 -3.51 21.72 14.17
N ALA A 69 -3.11 20.98 13.12
CA ALA A 69 -3.23 21.41 11.72
C ALA A 69 -4.37 20.75 10.90
N PRO A 70 -5.39 20.12 11.53
CA PRO A 70 -6.40 19.38 10.77
C PRO A 70 -7.30 20.28 9.92
N ALA A 71 -7.60 21.49 10.36
CA ALA A 71 -8.59 22.34 9.71
C ALA A 71 -8.18 22.83 8.31
N ALA A 72 -6.90 23.16 8.12
CA ALA A 72 -6.38 23.57 6.81
C ALA A 72 -6.24 22.36 5.86
N ALA A 73 -5.89 21.19 6.40
CA ALA A 73 -5.72 19.96 5.64
C ALA A 73 -7.04 19.23 5.33
N CYS A 74 -8.10 19.51 6.09
CA CYS A 74 -9.42 18.90 5.94
C CYS A 74 -10.51 19.95 6.24
N PRO A 75 -10.75 20.91 5.34
CA PRO A 75 -11.79 21.90 5.56
C PRO A 75 -13.12 21.19 5.81
N PRO A 76 -13.83 21.54 6.90
CA PRO A 76 -15.09 20.91 7.23
C PRO A 76 -16.13 21.12 6.12
N VAL A 77 -16.88 20.05 5.82
CA VAL A 77 -18.06 20.10 4.95
C VAL A 77 -19.22 19.53 5.77
N PRO A 78 -20.26 20.34 6.05
CA PRO A 78 -21.37 19.88 6.88
C PRO A 78 -21.96 18.55 6.40
N GLY A 79 -22.09 17.59 7.31
CA GLY A 79 -22.64 16.27 7.03
C GLY A 79 -21.72 15.30 6.29
N GLU A 80 -20.57 15.74 5.77
CA GLU A 80 -19.67 14.90 5.00
C GLU A 80 -18.31 14.65 5.66
N ARG A 81 -17.73 15.67 6.28
CA ARG A 81 -16.43 15.59 6.96
C ARG A 81 -16.23 16.68 8.00
N GLY A 82 -15.39 16.43 8.98
CA GLY A 82 -15.09 17.37 10.04
C GLY A 82 -13.98 16.90 10.96
N ILE A 83 -13.89 17.59 12.09
CA ILE A 83 -12.89 17.35 13.15
C ILE A 83 -13.66 17.21 14.46
N LEU A 84 -13.34 16.19 15.24
CA LEU A 84 -13.85 16.01 16.59
C LEU A 84 -13.03 16.85 17.58
N GLU A 85 -13.57 17.05 18.81
CA GLU A 85 -12.92 17.83 19.87
C GLU A 85 -11.51 17.33 20.24
N ASP A 86 -11.29 16.02 20.11
CA ASP A 86 -9.98 15.37 20.37
C ASP A 86 -9.00 15.45 19.18
N GLY A 87 -9.31 16.22 18.15
CA GLY A 87 -8.52 16.38 16.94
C GLY A 87 -8.65 15.23 15.93
N THR A 88 -9.52 14.25 16.17
CA THR A 88 -9.77 13.18 15.21
C THR A 88 -10.48 13.73 13.98
N LEU A 89 -9.86 13.53 12.80
CA LEU A 89 -10.50 13.80 11.52
C LEU A 89 -11.54 12.72 11.23
N TRP A 90 -12.66 13.10 10.62
CA TRP A 90 -13.64 12.16 10.14
C TRP A 90 -14.19 12.59 8.78
N TRP A 91 -14.55 11.62 7.96
CA TRP A 91 -15.27 11.84 6.70
C TRP A 91 -16.03 10.58 6.27
N TRP A 92 -17.05 10.80 5.47
CA TRP A 92 -17.68 9.72 4.73
C TRP A 92 -16.96 9.54 3.39
N ALA A 93 -16.59 8.30 3.04
CA ALA A 93 -16.14 8.03 1.67
C ALA A 93 -17.29 8.32 0.68
N PRO A 94 -16.98 8.96 -0.47
CA PRO A 94 -15.67 9.19 -1.06
C PRO A 94 -15.01 10.55 -0.72
N ALA A 95 -15.49 11.32 0.29
CA ALA A 95 -15.03 12.68 0.57
C ALA A 95 -13.67 12.75 1.30
N ASP A 96 -12.73 11.86 0.94
CA ASP A 96 -11.36 11.87 1.49
C ASP A 96 -10.67 13.21 1.17
N PRO A 97 -10.16 13.93 2.20
CA PRO A 97 -9.60 15.28 2.02
C PRO A 97 -8.31 15.31 1.18
N VAL A 98 -7.60 14.20 1.06
CA VAL A 98 -6.31 14.10 0.37
C VAL A 98 -6.45 13.46 -1.01
N LEU A 99 -7.56 12.76 -1.24
CA LEU A 99 -7.83 12.03 -2.49
C LEU A 99 -9.04 12.64 -3.23
N PRO A 100 -8.94 13.87 -3.76
CA PRO A 100 -10.08 14.56 -4.37
C PRO A 100 -10.67 13.80 -5.56
N GLY A 101 -9.86 13.00 -6.26
CA GLY A 101 -10.32 12.16 -7.37
C GLY A 101 -11.34 11.10 -6.98
N LEU A 102 -11.48 10.76 -5.70
CA LEU A 102 -12.50 9.82 -5.26
C LEU A 102 -13.93 10.34 -5.47
N THR A 103 -14.16 11.63 -5.47
CA THR A 103 -15.48 12.21 -5.73
C THR A 103 -15.98 11.89 -7.15
N LEU A 104 -15.06 11.74 -8.12
CA LEU A 104 -15.39 11.33 -9.48
C LEU A 104 -16.01 9.93 -9.56
N THR A 105 -15.75 9.08 -8.56
CA THR A 105 -16.32 7.72 -8.53
C THR A 105 -17.84 7.72 -8.24
N GLY A 106 -18.38 8.81 -7.75
CA GLY A 106 -19.81 9.03 -7.54
C GLY A 106 -20.51 9.77 -8.69
N ASP A 107 -19.76 10.19 -9.72
CA ASP A 107 -20.25 10.91 -10.90
C ASP A 107 -20.07 10.05 -12.16
N PRO A 108 -21.12 9.37 -12.62
CA PRO A 108 -21.07 8.49 -13.79
C PRO A 108 -20.64 9.20 -15.08
N ASP A 109 -21.00 10.47 -15.23
CA ASP A 109 -20.69 11.24 -16.45
C ASP A 109 -19.21 11.67 -16.45
N ALA A 110 -18.70 12.12 -15.31
CA ALA A 110 -17.28 12.43 -15.15
C ALA A 110 -16.40 11.19 -15.32
N LEU A 111 -16.86 10.04 -14.84
CA LEU A 111 -16.17 8.77 -15.01
C LEU A 111 -16.18 8.31 -16.47
N ALA A 112 -17.32 8.41 -17.16
CA ALA A 112 -17.44 8.07 -18.57
C ALA A 112 -16.54 8.96 -19.44
N ALA A 113 -16.50 10.27 -19.15
CA ALA A 113 -15.62 11.22 -19.84
C ALA A 113 -14.13 10.89 -19.61
N LEU A 114 -13.75 10.46 -18.38
CA LEU A 114 -12.36 10.04 -18.07
C LEU A 114 -11.96 8.79 -18.86
N LEU A 115 -12.89 7.85 -19.06
CA LEU A 115 -12.65 6.57 -19.70
C LEU A 115 -12.94 6.56 -21.20
N GLY A 116 -13.50 7.65 -21.76
CA GLY A 116 -13.93 7.72 -23.15
C GLY A 116 -15.08 6.75 -23.47
N THR A 117 -15.96 6.47 -22.48
CA THR A 117 -17.09 5.54 -22.62
C THR A 117 -18.42 6.26 -22.46
N ALA A 118 -19.54 5.61 -22.91
CA ALA A 118 -20.86 6.14 -22.71
C ALA A 118 -21.28 6.11 -21.23
N PRO A 119 -22.03 7.11 -20.72
CA PRO A 119 -22.56 7.12 -19.36
C PRO A 119 -23.39 5.87 -19.04
N GLY A 120 -23.27 5.37 -17.80
CA GLY A 120 -24.05 4.23 -17.29
C GLY A 120 -23.59 2.84 -17.75
N ARG A 121 -22.57 2.72 -18.60
CA ARG A 121 -22.02 1.44 -19.06
C ARG A 121 -20.81 0.95 -18.24
N ALA A 122 -20.39 1.70 -17.24
CA ALA A 122 -19.24 1.37 -16.40
C ALA A 122 -19.70 0.85 -15.03
N ARG A 123 -19.12 -0.30 -14.61
CA ARG A 123 -19.29 -0.86 -13.27
C ARG A 123 -18.01 -0.66 -12.46
N LEU A 124 -18.13 0.04 -11.34
CA LEU A 124 -17.05 0.27 -10.40
C LEU A 124 -17.02 -0.80 -9.30
N THR A 125 -15.83 -1.31 -9.01
CA THR A 125 -15.59 -2.20 -7.87
C THR A 125 -14.37 -1.74 -7.10
N TRP A 126 -14.53 -1.47 -5.81
CA TRP A 126 -13.42 -1.13 -4.90
C TRP A 126 -12.49 -2.33 -4.74
N ARG A 127 -11.19 -2.11 -4.93
CA ARG A 127 -10.13 -3.12 -4.75
C ARG A 127 -9.30 -2.87 -3.51
N GLY A 128 -9.13 -1.61 -3.13
CA GLY A 128 -8.41 -1.22 -1.94
C GLY A 128 -8.59 0.25 -1.63
N TYR A 129 -8.59 0.58 -0.35
CA TYR A 129 -8.62 1.95 0.13
C TYR A 129 -7.72 2.09 1.34
N ARG A 130 -6.73 2.94 1.25
CA ARG A 130 -5.90 3.41 2.35
C ARG A 130 -6.19 4.89 2.55
N PRO A 131 -6.90 5.26 3.60
CA PRO A 131 -7.30 6.66 3.84
C PRO A 131 -6.12 7.62 3.76
N ARG A 132 -6.30 8.73 3.04
CA ARG A 132 -5.30 9.79 2.83
C ARG A 132 -4.01 9.35 2.10
N ASP A 133 -3.98 8.16 1.57
CA ASP A 133 -2.82 7.62 0.85
C ASP A 133 -3.17 7.25 -0.59
N ARG A 134 -4.06 6.28 -0.77
CA ARG A 134 -4.47 5.80 -2.09
C ARG A 134 -5.80 5.05 -2.06
N ALA A 135 -6.46 5.00 -3.24
CA ALA A 135 -7.50 4.03 -3.51
C ALA A 135 -7.28 3.38 -4.86
N VAL A 136 -7.74 2.13 -5.01
CA VAL A 136 -7.73 1.38 -6.26
C VAL A 136 -9.14 0.88 -6.54
N LEU A 137 -9.62 1.16 -7.74
CA LEU A 137 -10.92 0.71 -8.22
C LEU A 137 -10.73 -0.05 -9.54
N ALA A 138 -11.46 -1.14 -9.72
CA ALA A 138 -11.60 -1.77 -11.04
C ALA A 138 -12.86 -1.21 -11.71
N VAL A 139 -12.72 -0.88 -12.97
CA VAL A 139 -13.82 -0.44 -13.83
C VAL A 139 -13.99 -1.46 -14.95
N GLU A 140 -15.18 -1.99 -15.07
CA GLU A 140 -15.61 -2.83 -16.20
C GLU A 140 -16.55 -1.99 -17.05
N ALA A 141 -16.13 -1.68 -18.28
CA ALA A 141 -16.92 -0.94 -19.24
C ALA A 141 -17.28 -1.84 -20.40
N THR A 142 -18.58 -1.86 -20.78
CA THR A 142 -19.04 -2.63 -21.93
C THR A 142 -19.08 -1.71 -23.16
N GLY A 143 -18.28 -2.03 -24.17
CA GLY A 143 -18.27 -1.33 -25.46
C GLY A 143 -19.56 -1.55 -26.27
N ASP A 144 -19.70 -0.82 -27.38
CA ASP A 144 -20.83 -0.98 -28.29
C ASP A 144 -20.84 -2.35 -28.99
N ASP A 145 -19.68 -2.98 -29.09
CA ASP A 145 -19.46 -4.35 -29.60
C ASP A 145 -19.78 -5.45 -28.56
N GLY A 146 -20.21 -5.08 -27.35
CA GLY A 146 -20.46 -5.99 -26.24
C GLY A 146 -19.18 -6.49 -25.52
N VAL A 147 -18.00 -6.04 -25.93
CA VAL A 147 -16.74 -6.42 -25.28
C VAL A 147 -16.60 -5.67 -23.96
N VAL A 148 -16.27 -6.40 -22.89
CA VAL A 148 -16.01 -5.83 -21.59
C VAL A 148 -14.52 -5.52 -21.45
N ALA A 149 -14.19 -4.24 -21.46
CA ALA A 149 -12.85 -3.76 -21.13
C ALA A 149 -12.70 -3.56 -19.62
N ARG A 150 -11.60 -4.03 -19.05
CA ARG A 150 -11.25 -3.81 -17.65
C ARG A 150 -10.12 -2.79 -17.53
N THR A 151 -10.38 -1.71 -16.81
CA THR A 151 -9.45 -0.63 -16.49
C THR A 151 -9.32 -0.52 -14.97
N PHE A 152 -8.16 -0.13 -14.48
CA PHE A 152 -7.95 0.18 -13.07
C PHE A 152 -7.78 1.67 -12.89
N LEU A 153 -8.52 2.24 -11.95
CA LEU A 153 -8.31 3.62 -11.50
C LEU A 153 -7.51 3.59 -10.20
N LYS A 154 -6.34 4.18 -10.21
CA LYS A 154 -5.55 4.44 -9.02
C LYS A 154 -5.73 5.90 -8.65
N VAL A 155 -6.32 6.14 -7.48
CA VAL A 155 -6.55 7.51 -6.96
C VAL A 155 -5.49 7.81 -5.92
N LEU A 156 -4.73 8.86 -6.17
CA LEU A 156 -3.58 9.32 -5.39
C LEU A 156 -3.71 10.82 -5.11
N PRO A 157 -2.93 11.38 -4.17
CA PRO A 157 -2.72 12.83 -4.13
C PRO A 157 -2.25 13.33 -5.50
N PRO A 158 -2.77 14.47 -6.02
CA PRO A 158 -2.56 14.88 -7.41
C PRO A 158 -1.08 14.94 -7.86
N ALA A 159 -0.21 15.50 -7.02
CA ALA A 159 1.22 15.57 -7.31
C ALA A 159 1.87 14.18 -7.41
N ARG A 160 1.47 13.25 -6.53
CA ARG A 160 1.94 11.85 -6.57
C ARG A 160 1.44 11.13 -7.82
N ALA A 161 0.18 11.33 -8.24
CA ALA A 161 -0.35 10.71 -9.45
C ALA A 161 0.45 11.11 -10.70
N ALA A 162 0.80 12.39 -10.84
CA ALA A 162 1.62 12.87 -11.95
C ALA A 162 3.04 12.24 -11.93
N ARG A 163 3.65 12.13 -10.76
CA ARG A 163 4.96 11.48 -10.58
C ARG A 163 4.91 10.00 -10.95
N VAL A 164 3.93 9.25 -10.43
CA VAL A 164 3.74 7.83 -10.73
C VAL A 164 3.52 7.61 -12.23
N ALA A 165 2.71 8.45 -12.89
CA ALA A 165 2.52 8.35 -14.34
C ALA A 165 3.83 8.48 -15.12
N ARG A 166 4.69 9.45 -14.75
CA ARG A 166 6.01 9.61 -15.39
C ARG A 166 6.92 8.40 -15.15
N ARG A 167 6.96 7.86 -13.92
CA ARG A 167 7.76 6.66 -13.58
C ARG A 167 7.29 5.44 -14.37
N MET A 168 5.98 5.22 -14.46
CA MET A 168 5.42 4.13 -15.26
C MET A 168 5.72 4.28 -16.75
N ALA A 169 5.64 5.50 -17.30
CA ALA A 169 5.99 5.76 -18.68
C ALA A 169 7.48 5.46 -18.96
N ALA A 170 8.37 5.88 -18.06
CA ALA A 170 9.81 5.58 -18.17
C ALA A 170 10.10 4.08 -18.08
N ALA A 171 9.45 3.37 -17.15
CA ALA A 171 9.59 1.91 -17.01
C ALA A 171 9.09 1.18 -18.26
N GLY A 172 7.92 1.57 -18.80
CA GLY A 172 7.40 1.00 -20.04
C GLY A 172 8.31 1.24 -21.25
N ALA A 173 8.89 2.45 -21.37
CA ALA A 173 9.85 2.78 -22.41
C ALA A 173 11.15 1.96 -22.31
N ALA A 174 11.54 1.55 -21.10
CA ALA A 174 12.67 0.65 -20.84
C ALA A 174 12.35 -0.84 -21.06
N GLY A 175 11.11 -1.19 -21.43
CA GLY A 175 10.68 -2.57 -21.68
C GLY A 175 10.18 -3.30 -20.44
N VAL A 176 10.04 -2.63 -19.29
CA VAL A 176 9.40 -3.22 -18.10
C VAL A 176 7.90 -3.38 -18.37
N PRO A 177 7.30 -4.57 -18.14
CA PRO A 177 5.90 -4.83 -18.46
C PRO A 177 4.94 -4.21 -17.43
N VAL A 178 5.01 -2.88 -17.25
CA VAL A 178 4.09 -2.14 -16.36
C VAL A 178 2.75 -1.88 -17.05
N PRO A 179 1.64 -1.64 -16.29
CA PRO A 179 0.37 -1.23 -16.88
C PRO A 179 0.53 0.04 -17.72
N ALA A 180 -0.04 0.06 -18.92
CA ALA A 180 -0.07 1.29 -19.71
C ALA A 180 -0.93 2.35 -19.03
N VAL A 181 -0.45 3.59 -19.00
CA VAL A 181 -1.20 4.76 -18.56
C VAL A 181 -2.12 5.18 -19.69
N LEU A 182 -3.43 5.07 -19.51
CA LEU A 182 -4.44 5.28 -20.56
C LEU A 182 -4.76 6.76 -20.79
N ALA A 183 -4.58 7.59 -19.77
CA ALA A 183 -4.82 9.03 -19.85
C ALA A 183 -3.94 9.78 -18.86
N ALA A 184 -3.65 11.05 -19.18
CA ALA A 184 -2.95 11.93 -18.25
C ALA A 184 -3.72 12.03 -16.92
N PRO A 185 -3.05 12.01 -15.75
CA PRO A 185 -3.72 12.08 -14.47
C PRO A 185 -4.54 13.36 -14.31
N LYS A 186 -5.80 13.22 -13.93
CA LYS A 186 -6.71 14.33 -13.65
C LYS A 186 -7.24 14.20 -12.23
N HIS A 187 -7.16 15.26 -11.44
CA HIS A 187 -7.59 15.28 -10.03
C HIS A 187 -6.98 14.15 -9.17
N GLY A 188 -5.78 13.66 -9.52
CA GLY A 188 -5.14 12.55 -8.85
C GLY A 188 -5.62 11.16 -9.29
N VAL A 189 -6.47 11.05 -10.29
CA VAL A 189 -6.90 9.77 -10.87
C VAL A 189 -5.95 9.37 -12.00
N LEU A 190 -5.38 8.19 -11.88
CA LEU A 190 -4.54 7.53 -12.86
C LEU A 190 -5.29 6.33 -13.43
N ALA A 191 -5.63 6.39 -14.72
CA ALA A 191 -6.28 5.29 -15.42
C ALA A 191 -5.23 4.34 -16.01
N LEU A 192 -5.30 3.05 -15.66
CA LEU A 192 -4.31 2.04 -15.98
C LEU A 192 -4.96 0.89 -16.74
N ALA A 193 -4.28 0.42 -17.79
CA ALA A 193 -4.66 -0.80 -18.47
C ALA A 193 -4.52 -2.04 -17.55
N SER A 194 -5.31 -3.06 -17.80
CA SER A 194 -5.09 -4.36 -17.19
C SER A 194 -3.82 -4.99 -17.77
N VAL A 195 -3.01 -5.63 -16.93
CA VAL A 195 -1.88 -6.46 -17.40
C VAL A 195 -2.32 -7.90 -17.57
N PRO A 196 -1.73 -8.65 -18.51
CA PRO A 196 -2.04 -10.06 -18.70
C PRO A 196 -1.51 -10.93 -17.55
N GLY A 197 -1.99 -12.17 -17.49
CA GLY A 197 -1.56 -13.16 -16.51
C GLY A 197 -2.26 -13.03 -15.15
N LEU A 198 -1.67 -13.68 -14.14
CA LEU A 198 -2.17 -13.76 -12.78
C LEU A 198 -1.12 -13.19 -11.81
N PRO A 199 -1.52 -12.56 -10.69
CA PRO A 199 -0.58 -12.25 -9.62
C PRO A 199 0.13 -13.53 -9.17
N TRP A 200 1.46 -13.55 -9.13
CA TRP A 200 2.21 -14.75 -8.73
C TRP A 200 1.80 -15.27 -7.36
N ARG A 201 1.40 -14.37 -6.46
CA ARG A 201 0.87 -14.76 -5.15
C ARG A 201 -0.32 -15.74 -5.23
N ALA A 202 -1.09 -15.75 -6.31
CA ALA A 202 -2.22 -16.66 -6.48
C ALA A 202 -1.78 -18.11 -6.76
N LEU A 203 -0.54 -18.29 -7.20
CA LEU A 203 0.06 -19.59 -7.52
C LEU A 203 0.91 -20.14 -6.36
N LEU A 204 1.18 -19.37 -5.29
CA LEU A 204 2.14 -19.75 -4.25
C LEU A 204 1.75 -20.99 -3.43
N ALA A 205 0.48 -21.36 -3.42
CA ALA A 205 0.00 -22.59 -2.77
C ALA A 205 0.11 -23.84 -3.66
N GLY A 206 0.38 -23.65 -4.96
CA GLY A 206 0.47 -24.71 -5.97
C GLY A 206 1.92 -25.02 -6.38
N PRO A 207 2.10 -26.05 -7.22
CA PRO A 207 3.40 -26.41 -7.78
C PRO A 207 3.99 -25.33 -8.68
N GLU A 208 3.17 -24.50 -9.29
CA GLU A 208 3.53 -23.40 -10.20
C GLU A 208 4.36 -22.32 -9.48
N ALA A 209 4.29 -22.26 -8.14
CA ALA A 209 5.13 -21.36 -7.35
C ALA A 209 6.63 -21.55 -7.62
N ALA A 210 7.03 -22.78 -7.93
CA ALA A 210 8.41 -23.14 -8.21
C ALA A 210 8.83 -22.92 -9.67
N ALA A 211 7.92 -22.59 -10.57
CA ALA A 211 8.20 -22.47 -11.99
C ALA A 211 8.96 -21.15 -12.35
N LEU A 212 8.74 -20.07 -11.58
CA LEU A 212 9.44 -18.81 -11.82
C LEU A 212 10.93 -18.93 -11.47
N ASP A 213 11.78 -18.74 -12.49
CA ASP A 213 13.24 -18.72 -12.30
C ASP A 213 13.67 -17.36 -11.68
N PRO A 214 14.45 -17.36 -10.56
CA PRO A 214 15.02 -16.14 -10.00
C PRO A 214 15.80 -15.28 -11.00
N ALA A 215 16.48 -15.88 -11.98
CA ALA A 215 17.21 -15.16 -13.02
C ALA A 215 16.28 -14.26 -13.88
N ARG A 216 15.00 -14.61 -14.04
CA ARG A 216 14.03 -13.75 -14.73
C ARG A 216 13.68 -12.51 -13.92
N VAL A 217 13.67 -12.62 -12.59
CA VAL A 217 13.48 -11.47 -11.71
C VAL A 217 14.73 -10.59 -11.73
N ALA A 218 15.93 -11.17 -11.69
CA ALA A 218 17.18 -10.41 -11.87
C ALA A 218 17.18 -9.62 -13.17
N ALA A 219 16.87 -10.28 -14.29
CA ALA A 219 16.77 -9.63 -15.60
C ALA A 219 15.71 -8.52 -15.65
N LEU A 220 14.57 -8.70 -14.96
CA LEU A 220 13.56 -7.64 -14.82
C LEU A 220 14.11 -6.43 -14.06
N LEU A 221 14.83 -6.66 -12.96
CA LEU A 221 15.43 -5.59 -12.16
C LEU A 221 16.51 -4.83 -12.94
N ASP A 222 17.20 -5.48 -13.88
CA ASP A 222 18.19 -4.84 -14.75
C ASP A 222 17.56 -3.93 -15.82
N LEU A 223 16.26 -4.13 -16.13
CA LEU A 223 15.52 -3.27 -17.05
C LEU A 223 15.01 -1.98 -16.38
N LEU A 224 15.03 -1.88 -15.04
CA LEU A 224 14.50 -0.70 -14.37
C LEU A 224 15.28 0.56 -14.77
N PRO A 225 14.60 1.61 -15.25
CA PRO A 225 15.29 2.82 -15.69
C PRO A 225 15.73 3.67 -14.51
N PRO A 226 16.83 4.42 -14.62
CA PRO A 226 17.13 5.46 -13.67
C PRO A 226 16.00 6.51 -13.69
N VAL A 227 15.42 6.76 -12.55
CA VAL A 227 14.41 7.81 -12.39
C VAL A 227 15.14 9.02 -11.82
N PRO A 228 15.09 10.19 -12.49
CA PRO A 228 15.68 11.41 -11.95
C PRO A 228 15.12 11.70 -10.54
N GLU A 229 15.99 11.96 -9.59
CA GLU A 229 15.58 12.54 -8.31
C GLU A 229 14.87 13.86 -8.62
N GLU A 230 13.61 14.00 -8.20
CA GLU A 230 12.93 15.30 -8.34
C GLU A 230 13.64 16.30 -7.41
N PRO A 231 14.00 17.48 -7.91
CA PRO A 231 14.49 18.52 -7.03
C PRO A 231 13.41 18.81 -5.98
N PRO A 232 13.78 19.10 -4.74
CA PRO A 232 12.82 19.54 -3.73
C PRO A 232 12.01 20.68 -4.34
N GLY A 233 10.68 20.57 -4.29
CA GLY A 233 9.80 21.57 -4.86
C GLY A 233 10.15 22.95 -4.32
N PRO A 234 9.97 24.06 -5.10
CA PRO A 234 10.40 25.38 -4.70
C PRO A 234 9.79 25.72 -3.32
N ALA A 235 10.66 25.95 -2.35
CA ALA A 235 10.28 26.48 -1.05
C ALA A 235 9.59 27.84 -1.31
N GLY A 236 8.25 27.88 -1.30
CA GLY A 236 7.52 29.11 -1.48
C GLY A 236 6.20 29.08 -2.25
N THR A 237 5.82 27.99 -2.88
CA THR A 237 4.44 27.88 -3.36
C THR A 237 3.57 27.39 -2.21
N THR A 238 2.94 28.31 -1.52
CA THR A 238 1.79 28.09 -0.62
C THR A 238 0.56 27.60 -1.42
N ALA A 239 0.70 26.46 -2.07
CA ALA A 239 -0.43 25.64 -2.47
C ALA A 239 -0.90 24.92 -1.21
N GLY A 240 -1.91 25.47 -0.57
CA GLY A 240 -2.56 25.14 0.67
C GLY A 240 -1.83 24.17 1.60
N ALA A 241 -1.60 24.58 2.83
CA ALA A 241 -0.83 23.92 3.91
C ALA A 241 -1.12 22.44 4.21
N ALA A 242 -1.65 21.68 3.28
CA ALA A 242 -1.93 20.24 3.36
C ALA A 242 -0.91 19.38 2.60
N GLY A 243 -0.02 19.97 1.79
CA GLY A 243 0.91 19.20 0.93
C GLY A 243 2.39 19.29 1.30
N GLY A 244 2.78 20.19 2.22
CA GLY A 244 4.18 20.51 2.43
C GLY A 244 4.99 19.54 3.30
N ALA A 245 4.35 18.71 4.13
CA ALA A 245 5.06 17.79 5.01
C ALA A 245 5.23 16.38 4.42
N ASP A 246 4.51 16.05 3.36
CA ASP A 246 4.61 14.72 2.71
C ASP A 246 5.61 14.69 1.53
N ALA A 247 6.05 15.85 1.03
CA ALA A 247 7.00 15.90 -0.08
C ALA A 247 8.41 15.41 0.33
N ASP A 248 8.85 15.78 1.54
CA ASP A 248 10.16 15.34 2.06
C ASP A 248 10.14 13.89 2.57
N ALA A 249 8.96 13.37 2.98
CA ALA A 249 8.81 11.98 3.41
C ALA A 249 8.82 10.98 2.23
N HIS A 250 8.73 11.46 1.00
CA HIS A 250 8.72 10.64 -0.22
C HIS A 250 10.03 10.68 -1.01
N ALA A 251 10.94 11.57 -0.72
CA ALA A 251 12.29 11.56 -1.30
C ALA A 251 13.15 10.40 -0.78
N ASP A 252 12.84 9.90 0.43
CA ASP A 252 13.35 8.63 0.98
C ASP A 252 12.18 7.64 1.14
N ALA A 253 11.47 7.33 0.07
CA ALA A 253 10.33 6.43 0.06
C ALA A 253 10.76 5.05 0.58
N GLY A 254 10.68 4.89 1.89
CA GLY A 254 10.70 3.60 2.53
C GLY A 254 12.06 2.97 2.76
N GLY A 255 13.12 3.73 2.89
CA GLY A 255 14.41 3.22 3.33
C GLY A 255 14.29 2.38 4.63
N PRO A 256 15.23 1.45 4.89
CA PRO A 256 15.16 0.52 6.02
C PRO A 256 14.87 1.19 7.37
N ALA A 257 15.40 2.39 7.60
CA ALA A 257 15.18 3.13 8.85
C ALA A 257 13.71 3.53 9.07
N VAL A 258 13.04 4.01 8.01
CA VAL A 258 11.62 4.40 8.06
C VAL A 258 10.72 3.17 8.24
N LEU A 259 11.07 2.06 7.57
CA LEU A 259 10.35 0.80 7.74
C LEU A 259 10.52 0.24 9.15
N LEU A 260 11.73 0.34 9.73
CA LEU A 260 12.02 -0.11 11.09
C LEU A 260 11.24 0.70 12.13
N GLU A 261 11.21 2.04 11.99
CA GLU A 261 10.41 2.90 12.86
C GLU A 261 8.93 2.53 12.79
N HIS A 262 8.41 2.33 11.57
CA HIS A 262 7.02 1.96 11.37
C HIS A 262 6.69 0.58 11.97
N ALA A 263 7.51 -0.43 11.70
CA ALA A 263 7.30 -1.79 12.20
C ALA A 263 7.33 -1.83 13.74
N THR A 264 8.27 -1.10 14.36
CA THR A 264 8.39 -1.01 15.83
C THR A 264 7.16 -0.35 16.43
N TRP A 265 6.77 0.82 15.91
CA TRP A 265 5.58 1.52 16.37
C TRP A 265 4.30 0.69 16.21
N ALA A 266 4.11 0.07 15.05
CA ALA A 266 2.93 -0.75 14.77
C ALA A 266 2.89 -1.99 15.69
N ALA A 267 4.02 -2.61 15.99
CA ALA A 267 4.09 -3.72 16.93
C ALA A 267 3.62 -3.31 18.33
N VAL A 268 4.05 -2.16 18.83
CA VAL A 268 3.62 -1.61 20.13
C VAL A 268 2.13 -1.24 20.14
N VAL A 269 1.61 -0.66 19.04
CA VAL A 269 0.17 -0.36 18.94
C VAL A 269 -0.69 -1.62 18.99
N LEU A 270 -0.23 -2.71 18.38
CA LEU A 270 -0.95 -3.98 18.33
C LEU A 270 -0.80 -4.83 19.60
N ASP A 271 0.29 -4.65 20.33
CA ASP A 271 0.61 -5.40 21.55
C ASP A 271 1.41 -4.49 22.51
N PRO A 272 0.73 -3.59 23.26
CA PRO A 272 1.41 -2.64 24.15
C PRO A 272 2.22 -3.32 25.25
N GLU A 273 1.86 -4.53 25.68
CA GLU A 273 2.56 -5.29 26.72
C GLU A 273 3.93 -5.80 26.22
N ALA A 274 4.10 -5.95 24.90
CA ALA A 274 5.34 -6.38 24.27
C ALA A 274 6.28 -5.22 23.88
N GLN A 275 6.12 -4.03 24.47
CA GLN A 275 6.91 -2.83 24.11
C GLN A 275 8.42 -3.04 24.23
N ASP A 276 8.88 -3.64 25.34
CA ASP A 276 10.31 -3.87 25.57
C ASP A 276 10.89 -4.89 24.58
N GLU A 277 10.13 -5.94 24.26
CA GLU A 277 10.51 -6.91 23.22
C GLU A 277 10.60 -6.25 21.83
N ALA A 278 9.65 -5.37 21.50
CA ALA A 278 9.67 -4.63 20.24
C ALA A 278 10.87 -3.69 20.15
N ALA A 279 11.23 -3.02 21.23
CA ALA A 279 12.40 -2.16 21.32
C ALA A 279 13.71 -2.96 21.16
N ALA A 280 13.85 -4.06 21.90
CA ALA A 280 15.03 -4.94 21.80
C ALA A 280 15.19 -5.52 20.38
N ARG A 281 14.09 -5.92 19.72
CA ARG A 281 14.12 -6.39 18.32
C ARG A 281 14.54 -5.25 17.38
N ALA A 282 14.05 -4.04 17.59
CA ALA A 282 14.44 -2.88 16.78
C ALA A 282 15.94 -2.59 16.90
N ASP A 283 16.53 -2.73 18.09
CA ASP A 283 17.96 -2.53 18.29
C ASP A 283 18.79 -3.60 17.57
N ARG A 284 18.40 -4.88 17.66
CA ARG A 284 19.06 -5.95 16.90
C ARG A 284 18.97 -5.73 15.39
N LEU A 285 17.79 -5.37 14.86
CA LEU A 285 17.61 -5.07 13.44
C LEU A 285 18.45 -3.87 13.01
N ARG A 286 18.56 -2.83 13.82
CA ARG A 286 19.39 -1.66 13.54
C ARG A 286 20.88 -2.03 13.46
N ALA A 287 21.36 -2.83 14.39
CA ALA A 287 22.73 -3.33 14.39
C ALA A 287 23.00 -4.22 13.16
N ALA A 288 22.07 -5.12 12.80
CA ALA A 288 22.19 -5.98 11.63
C ALA A 288 22.21 -5.18 10.32
N LEU A 289 21.33 -4.16 10.18
CA LEU A 289 21.32 -3.26 9.02
C LEU A 289 22.61 -2.47 8.84
N ALA A 290 23.26 -2.13 9.95
CA ALA A 290 24.54 -1.40 9.94
C ALA A 290 25.75 -2.32 9.66
N ALA A 291 25.61 -3.65 9.86
CA ALA A 291 26.69 -4.61 9.66
C ALA A 291 26.85 -5.06 8.20
N GLY A 292 25.77 -5.02 7.39
CA GLY A 292 25.78 -5.48 6.00
C GLY A 292 26.03 -4.36 5.01
N ASP A 293 26.73 -4.65 3.91
CA ASP A 293 26.92 -3.71 2.79
C ASP A 293 25.67 -3.68 1.90
N PRO A 294 24.93 -2.56 1.80
CA PRO A 294 23.77 -2.46 0.92
C PRO A 294 24.13 -2.49 -0.58
N GLY A 295 25.40 -2.33 -0.92
CA GLY A 295 25.88 -2.18 -2.30
C GLY A 295 25.57 -0.80 -2.90
N PRO A 296 25.83 -0.63 -4.19
CA PRO A 296 25.61 0.64 -4.89
C PRO A 296 24.12 1.00 -4.96
N ARG A 297 23.85 2.31 -5.09
CA ARG A 297 22.50 2.78 -5.43
C ARG A 297 22.23 2.53 -6.91
N VAL A 298 21.14 1.83 -7.17
CA VAL A 298 20.69 1.44 -8.52
C VAL A 298 19.17 1.70 -8.62
N PRO A 299 18.60 1.69 -9.83
CA PRO A 299 17.15 1.68 -9.96
C PRO A 299 16.54 0.46 -9.25
N VAL A 300 15.49 0.68 -8.45
CA VAL A 300 14.74 -0.35 -7.71
C VAL A 300 13.25 -0.15 -7.91
N HIS A 301 12.50 -1.24 -7.79
CA HIS A 301 11.04 -1.19 -7.78
C HIS A 301 10.50 -0.62 -6.47
N GLY A 302 11.15 -0.92 -5.35
CA GLY A 302 10.84 -0.41 -4.00
C GLY A 302 9.74 -1.15 -3.25
N ASP A 303 8.92 -1.99 -3.93
CA ASP A 303 7.88 -2.84 -3.32
C ASP A 303 7.67 -4.11 -4.16
N LEU A 304 8.76 -4.79 -4.53
CA LEU A 304 8.71 -5.99 -5.37
C LEU A 304 8.31 -7.22 -4.57
N HIS A 305 7.03 -7.53 -4.53
CA HIS A 305 6.53 -8.73 -3.87
C HIS A 305 5.65 -9.58 -4.81
N PRO A 306 5.34 -10.86 -4.48
CA PRO A 306 4.60 -11.75 -5.38
C PRO A 306 3.21 -11.25 -5.81
N GLY A 307 2.62 -10.32 -5.09
CA GLY A 307 1.36 -9.68 -5.46
C GLY A 307 1.50 -8.64 -6.56
N ASN A 308 2.71 -8.06 -6.72
CA ASN A 308 3.03 -7.05 -7.72
C ASN A 308 3.67 -7.65 -8.97
N LEU A 309 4.04 -8.94 -8.96
CA LEU A 309 4.46 -9.69 -10.14
C LEU A 309 3.30 -10.46 -10.73
N HIS A 310 2.95 -10.20 -11.99
CA HIS A 310 2.07 -11.02 -12.77
C HIS A 310 2.87 -12.01 -13.60
N VAL A 311 2.37 -13.24 -13.66
CA VAL A 311 2.98 -14.33 -14.42
C VAL A 311 1.95 -15.00 -15.31
N ASP A 312 2.39 -15.77 -16.31
CA ASP A 312 1.51 -16.62 -17.08
C ASP A 312 0.91 -17.76 -16.24
N ALA A 313 -0.01 -18.51 -16.78
CA ALA A 313 -0.71 -19.57 -16.05
C ALA A 313 0.22 -20.70 -15.59
N ALA A 314 1.35 -20.91 -16.28
CA ALA A 314 2.37 -21.88 -15.88
C ALA A 314 3.29 -21.37 -14.76
N GLY A 315 3.24 -20.05 -14.46
CA GLY A 315 4.12 -19.42 -13.48
C GLY A 315 5.54 -19.19 -13.98
N GLU A 316 5.82 -19.36 -15.26
CA GLU A 316 7.18 -19.35 -15.81
C GLU A 316 7.65 -17.98 -16.25
N ARG A 317 6.76 -17.16 -16.82
CA ARG A 317 7.11 -15.88 -17.44
C ARG A 317 6.46 -14.73 -16.70
N ILE A 318 7.23 -13.67 -16.45
CA ILE A 318 6.70 -12.41 -15.95
C ILE A 318 5.95 -11.72 -17.08
N THR A 319 4.67 -11.45 -16.89
CA THR A 319 3.77 -10.82 -17.85
C THR A 319 3.36 -9.40 -17.46
N GLY A 320 3.61 -9.02 -16.19
CA GLY A 320 3.28 -7.70 -15.69
C GLY A 320 3.95 -7.38 -14.35
N VAL A 321 4.21 -6.10 -14.13
CA VAL A 321 4.74 -5.56 -12.88
C VAL A 321 3.84 -4.43 -12.43
N LEU A 322 3.23 -4.57 -11.26
CA LEU A 322 2.29 -3.60 -10.71
C LEU A 322 2.95 -2.73 -9.64
N ASP A 323 2.28 -1.64 -9.32
CA ASP A 323 2.59 -0.76 -8.18
C ASP A 323 4.01 -0.15 -8.23
N ALA A 324 4.41 0.34 -9.43
CA ALA A 324 5.67 1.04 -9.65
C ALA A 324 5.70 2.47 -9.06
N ASP A 325 4.94 2.71 -7.98
CA ASP A 325 4.82 4.03 -7.32
C ASP A 325 6.14 4.47 -6.68
N ASP A 326 6.84 3.49 -6.11
CA ASP A 326 8.07 3.69 -5.37
C ASP A 326 9.32 3.43 -6.24
N LEU A 327 9.13 3.23 -7.58
CA LEU A 327 10.24 3.13 -8.53
C LEU A 327 11.18 4.32 -8.37
N GLY A 328 12.45 4.08 -8.08
CA GLY A 328 13.42 5.12 -7.77
C GLY A 328 14.83 4.59 -7.61
N MET A 329 15.73 5.41 -7.05
CA MET A 329 17.10 5.01 -6.73
C MET A 329 17.15 4.42 -5.31
N GLY A 330 17.57 3.17 -5.19
CA GLY A 330 17.70 2.42 -3.94
C GLY A 330 18.83 1.41 -4.01
N HIS A 331 18.76 0.35 -3.23
CA HIS A 331 19.74 -0.73 -3.27
C HIS A 331 19.09 -2.02 -3.78
N ARG A 332 19.75 -2.73 -4.69
CA ARG A 332 19.27 -4.01 -5.25
C ARG A 332 18.81 -5.00 -4.17
N VAL A 333 19.51 -5.00 -3.05
CA VAL A 333 19.19 -5.85 -1.91
C VAL A 333 17.80 -5.59 -1.33
N ASP A 334 17.24 -4.37 -1.47
CA ASP A 334 15.93 -4.02 -0.93
C ASP A 334 14.82 -4.76 -1.70
N ASP A 335 14.88 -4.82 -3.05
CA ASP A 335 13.90 -5.54 -3.86
C ASP A 335 13.97 -7.06 -3.61
N TRP A 336 15.19 -7.64 -3.56
CA TRP A 336 15.36 -9.05 -3.21
C TRP A 336 14.81 -9.37 -1.83
N ALA A 337 15.07 -8.50 -0.85
CA ALA A 337 14.60 -8.71 0.52
C ALA A 337 13.08 -8.66 0.63
N VAL A 338 12.42 -7.71 -0.03
CA VAL A 338 10.95 -7.63 -0.06
C VAL A 338 10.36 -8.90 -0.67
N LEU A 339 10.89 -9.36 -1.80
CA LEU A 339 10.40 -10.55 -2.48
C LEU A 339 10.56 -11.81 -1.61
N ILE A 340 11.75 -12.04 -1.08
CA ILE A 340 12.06 -13.21 -0.25
C ILE A 340 11.26 -13.20 1.05
N ALA A 341 11.16 -12.06 1.72
CA ALA A 341 10.38 -11.94 2.95
C ALA A 341 8.89 -12.24 2.75
N HIS A 342 8.31 -11.83 1.63
CA HIS A 342 6.92 -12.16 1.30
C HIS A 342 6.74 -13.65 0.99
N LEU A 343 7.70 -14.32 0.36
CA LEU A 343 7.68 -15.77 0.15
C LEU A 343 7.78 -16.51 1.49
N GLU A 344 8.68 -16.10 2.39
CA GLU A 344 8.83 -16.67 3.73
C GLU A 344 7.58 -16.44 4.59
N ALA A 345 7.00 -15.23 4.54
CA ALA A 345 5.74 -14.93 5.23
C ALA A 345 4.58 -15.78 4.69
N GLY A 346 4.48 -15.94 3.37
CA GLY A 346 3.50 -16.84 2.74
C GLY A 346 3.66 -18.30 3.19
N ALA A 347 4.90 -18.77 3.33
CA ALA A 347 5.18 -20.11 3.85
C ALA A 347 4.76 -20.26 5.32
N VAL A 348 4.90 -19.20 6.13
CA VAL A 348 4.38 -19.15 7.51
C VAL A 348 2.85 -19.21 7.51
N ASP A 349 2.20 -18.47 6.64
CA ASP A 349 0.73 -18.40 6.54
C ASP A 349 0.12 -19.75 6.14
N LEU A 350 0.80 -20.51 5.29
CA LEU A 350 0.42 -21.88 4.87
C LEU A 350 0.70 -22.93 5.95
N GLY A 351 1.41 -22.62 7.02
CA GLY A 351 1.70 -23.52 8.13
C GLY A 351 2.41 -24.81 7.67
N ALA A 352 1.83 -25.98 7.95
CA ALA A 352 2.40 -27.27 7.54
C ALA A 352 2.52 -27.41 6.00
N GLY A 353 1.60 -26.80 5.23
CA GLY A 353 1.63 -26.77 3.76
C GLY A 353 2.74 -25.89 3.17
N GLY A 354 3.40 -25.06 3.97
CA GLY A 354 4.38 -24.08 3.50
C GLY A 354 5.77 -24.64 3.12
N ALA A 355 6.01 -25.95 3.19
CA ALA A 355 7.33 -26.54 2.92
C ALA A 355 7.83 -26.25 1.49
N ALA A 356 6.95 -26.41 0.49
CA ALA A 356 7.29 -26.15 -0.91
C ALA A 356 7.64 -24.65 -1.11
N LEU A 357 6.87 -23.74 -0.51
CA LEU A 357 7.13 -22.32 -0.62
C LEU A 357 8.41 -21.88 0.11
N ARG A 358 8.77 -22.55 1.22
CA ARG A 358 10.07 -22.35 1.87
C ARG A 358 11.22 -22.75 0.94
N ALA A 359 11.08 -23.83 0.16
CA ALA A 359 12.08 -24.24 -0.82
C ALA A 359 12.21 -23.18 -1.96
N VAL A 360 11.08 -22.62 -2.41
CA VAL A 360 11.09 -21.50 -3.37
C VAL A 360 11.83 -20.29 -2.79
N ALA A 361 11.51 -19.87 -1.57
CA ALA A 361 12.19 -18.75 -0.91
C ALA A 361 13.70 -19.00 -0.75
N ALA A 362 14.09 -20.25 -0.42
CA ALA A 362 15.50 -20.61 -0.33
C ALA A 362 16.22 -20.51 -1.67
N ARG A 363 15.59 -20.91 -2.78
CA ARG A 363 16.15 -20.80 -4.14
C ARG A 363 16.33 -19.32 -4.53
N PHE A 364 15.35 -18.48 -4.24
CA PHE A 364 15.45 -17.04 -4.50
C PHE A 364 16.56 -16.40 -3.65
N ARG A 365 16.68 -16.78 -2.38
CA ARG A 365 17.77 -16.31 -1.51
C ARG A 365 19.13 -16.77 -2.01
N HIS A 366 19.26 -18.02 -2.45
CA HIS A 366 20.52 -18.54 -3.01
C HIS A 366 20.95 -17.72 -4.23
N HIS A 367 20.03 -17.42 -5.13
CA HIS A 367 20.32 -16.57 -6.31
C HIS A 367 20.68 -15.13 -5.88
N ALA A 368 19.91 -14.50 -5.00
CA ALA A 368 20.16 -13.13 -4.56
C ALA A 368 21.57 -12.97 -3.95
N ARG A 369 22.09 -13.97 -3.23
CA ARG A 369 23.44 -13.96 -2.65
C ARG A 369 24.56 -13.93 -3.71
N THR A 370 24.28 -14.18 -4.98
CA THR A 370 25.26 -14.00 -6.05
C THR A 370 25.37 -12.55 -6.52
N GLU A 371 24.42 -11.69 -6.12
CA GLU A 371 24.32 -10.29 -6.55
C GLU A 371 24.53 -9.29 -5.40
N VAL A 372 24.18 -9.68 -4.15
CA VAL A 372 24.16 -8.77 -3.01
C VAL A 372 24.79 -9.41 -1.76
N ASP A 373 25.23 -8.58 -0.82
CA ASP A 373 25.80 -9.01 0.46
C ASP A 373 24.81 -9.83 1.28
N GLU A 374 25.26 -10.96 1.81
CA GLU A 374 24.40 -11.89 2.55
C GLU A 374 23.89 -11.33 3.87
N VAL A 375 24.73 -10.57 4.59
CA VAL A 375 24.36 -9.94 5.86
C VAL A 375 23.34 -8.85 5.63
N ALA A 376 23.55 -7.99 4.62
CA ALA A 376 22.61 -6.97 4.21
C ALA A 376 21.26 -7.56 3.79
N LEU A 377 21.26 -8.68 3.03
CA LEU A 377 20.06 -9.38 2.60
C LEU A 377 19.30 -9.95 3.81
N ALA A 378 19.99 -10.65 4.72
CA ALA A 378 19.36 -11.25 5.90
C ALA A 378 18.73 -10.18 6.81
N ALA A 379 19.44 -9.07 7.06
CA ALA A 379 18.95 -7.97 7.87
C ALA A 379 17.68 -7.33 7.29
N ARG A 380 17.62 -7.13 5.96
CA ARG A 380 16.46 -6.55 5.28
C ARG A 380 15.29 -7.51 5.18
N VAL A 381 15.54 -8.81 4.94
CA VAL A 381 14.50 -9.84 5.00
C VAL A 381 13.87 -9.88 6.39
N ALA A 382 14.69 -9.85 7.45
CA ALA A 382 14.20 -9.83 8.82
C ALA A 382 13.37 -8.55 9.11
N LEU A 383 13.80 -7.40 8.64
CA LEU A 383 13.07 -6.14 8.77
C LEU A 383 11.70 -6.19 8.10
N VAL A 384 11.63 -6.69 6.85
CA VAL A 384 10.36 -6.81 6.12
C VAL A 384 9.44 -7.81 6.81
N LEU A 385 9.96 -8.96 7.29
CA LEU A 385 9.17 -9.92 8.07
C LEU A 385 8.62 -9.31 9.36
N ALA A 386 9.41 -8.50 10.07
CA ALA A 386 8.96 -7.76 11.26
C ALA A 386 7.85 -6.77 10.92
N ALA A 387 7.95 -6.07 9.79
CA ALA A 387 6.91 -5.17 9.30
C ALA A 387 5.62 -5.93 8.91
N LEU A 388 5.74 -7.08 8.26
CA LEU A 388 4.60 -7.96 7.94
C LEU A 388 3.96 -8.56 9.21
N ALA A 389 4.75 -8.82 10.26
CA ALA A 389 4.25 -9.23 11.57
C ALA A 389 3.49 -8.11 12.30
N ALA A 390 3.73 -6.85 11.95
CA ALA A 390 3.06 -5.69 12.53
C ALA A 390 1.79 -5.25 11.77
N GLN A 391 1.21 -6.13 10.92
CA GLN A 391 -0.04 -5.85 10.21
C GLN A 391 -1.26 -6.13 11.09
N PRO A 392 -2.22 -5.19 11.22
CA PRO A 392 -3.39 -5.36 12.08
C PRO A 392 -4.32 -6.51 11.65
N THR A 393 -4.34 -6.83 10.35
CA THR A 393 -5.20 -7.88 9.78
C THR A 393 -4.70 -9.29 10.04
N ALA A 394 -3.42 -9.46 10.42
CA ALA A 394 -2.85 -10.77 10.69
C ALA A 394 -3.25 -11.28 12.09
N PRO A 395 -3.70 -12.54 12.22
CA PRO A 395 -3.96 -13.16 13.52
C PRO A 395 -2.71 -13.14 14.43
N ARG A 396 -2.91 -13.13 15.76
CA ARG A 396 -1.78 -13.08 16.74
C ARG A 396 -0.78 -14.20 16.53
N ALA A 397 -1.25 -15.42 16.27
CA ALA A 397 -0.38 -16.58 16.02
C ALA A 397 0.48 -16.38 14.77
N VAL A 398 -0.09 -15.86 13.68
CA VAL A 398 0.64 -15.55 12.44
C VAL A 398 1.66 -14.45 12.69
N ARG A 399 1.30 -13.38 13.42
CA ARG A 399 2.25 -12.33 13.79
C ARG A 399 3.43 -12.87 14.58
N SER A 400 3.18 -13.76 15.56
CA SER A 400 4.23 -14.41 16.35
C SER A 400 5.14 -15.28 15.47
N ALA A 401 4.58 -16.08 14.57
CA ALA A 401 5.34 -16.92 13.67
C ALA A 401 6.19 -16.12 12.66
N ARG A 402 5.68 -15.00 12.15
CA ARG A 402 6.45 -14.10 11.29
C ARG A 402 7.58 -13.40 12.05
N ARG A 403 7.41 -13.05 13.35
CA ARG A 403 8.49 -12.56 14.21
C ARG A 403 9.58 -13.61 14.39
N ALA A 404 9.20 -14.86 14.65
CA ALA A 404 10.16 -15.96 14.75
C ALA A 404 10.93 -16.19 13.42
N ALA A 405 10.27 -16.03 12.27
CA ALA A 405 10.93 -16.09 10.96
C ALA A 405 11.93 -14.93 10.76
N ALA A 406 11.63 -13.73 11.27
CA ALA A 406 12.56 -12.61 11.26
C ALA A 406 13.81 -12.88 12.10
N ASP A 407 13.63 -13.39 13.33
CA ASP A 407 14.74 -13.77 14.19
C ASP A 407 15.59 -14.90 13.55
N ALA A 408 14.94 -15.88 12.90
CA ALA A 408 15.64 -16.95 12.17
C ALA A 408 16.40 -16.42 10.93
N ALA A 409 15.96 -15.36 10.29
CA ALA A 409 16.68 -14.74 9.17
C ALA A 409 18.01 -14.14 9.63
N LEU A 410 18.05 -13.46 10.79
CA LEU A 410 19.30 -12.96 11.39
C LEU A 410 20.22 -14.08 11.86
N ALA A 411 19.67 -15.11 12.50
CA ALA A 411 20.47 -16.23 12.99
C ALA A 411 21.24 -16.99 11.87
N ARG A 412 20.77 -16.95 10.62
CA ARG A 412 21.47 -17.57 9.46
C ARG A 412 22.84 -16.92 9.18
N VAL A 413 23.05 -15.70 9.59
CA VAL A 413 24.30 -14.92 9.39
C VAL A 413 25.00 -14.63 10.72
N GLY A 414 24.61 -15.31 11.79
CA GLY A 414 25.26 -15.19 13.10
C GLY A 414 24.90 -13.92 13.90
N LEU A 415 23.76 -13.29 13.58
CA LEU A 415 23.26 -12.06 14.21
C LEU A 415 22.03 -12.29 15.08
#